data_d50899a8e24f22d40ab6305682e08dd5
#
_entry.id   d50899a8e24f22d40ab6305682e08dd5
#
_cell.length_a   1.000
_cell.length_b   1.000
_cell.length_c   1.000
_cell.angle_alpha   90.00
_cell.angle_beta   90.00
_cell.angle_gamma   90.00
#
_symmetry.space_group_name_H-M   'P 1'
#
loop_
_entity.id
_entity.type
_entity.pdbx_description
1 polymer ?
#
loop_
_entity_poly.entity_id
_entity_poly.type
_entity_poly.pdbx_seq_one_letter_code
_entity_poly.pdbx_strand_id
1 'polypeptide(L)'
;SSLGVSSHRPNDASTWQYSSNPALAMRDYLTSSQGVAADQSQIDDVMIGDAADDCGTVGSYTENSFEIGGSITTGDTKLNNLNSLIKCFNGTLFWAQGKFRLVAGAYHAPSISTAFTLDDIRGPISIQTRYSRRDLVNTVRGTFVDKDQRWVAQEFPQVQLADMSEDNCVESVIDLELPLVTKSAA
;
A
#
# COMPACT_ATOMS: atom_id res chain seq x y z
N SER A 1 18.37 -20.90 -3.04
CA SER A 1 17.11 -20.71 -2.29
C SER A 1 16.71 -19.24 -2.43
N SER A 2 15.76 -18.97 -3.30
CA SER A 2 15.14 -17.65 -3.48
C SER A 2 14.24 -17.36 -2.27
N LEU A 3 14.80 -16.74 -1.27
CA LEU A 3 14.06 -16.18 -0.15
C LEU A 3 13.47 -14.84 -0.63
N GLY A 4 12.17 -14.73 -0.74
CA GLY A 4 11.50 -13.46 -0.96
C GLY A 4 10.23 -13.47 -1.80
N VAL A 5 10.00 -14.48 -2.60
CA VAL A 5 8.74 -14.59 -3.34
C VAL A 5 7.74 -15.34 -2.45
N SER A 6 6.61 -14.72 -2.15
CA SER A 6 5.54 -15.42 -1.43
C SER A 6 5.16 -16.68 -2.21
N SER A 7 5.36 -17.85 -1.62
CA SER A 7 4.92 -19.12 -2.22
C SER A 7 3.40 -19.25 -2.26
N HIS A 8 2.71 -18.39 -1.53
CA HIS A 8 1.26 -18.33 -1.45
C HIS A 8 0.67 -17.73 -2.74
N ARG A 9 -0.11 -18.51 -3.46
CA ARG A 9 -0.80 -18.07 -4.67
C ARG A 9 -2.30 -18.06 -4.45
N PRO A 10 -3.01 -16.97 -4.76
CA PRO A 10 -4.45 -16.83 -4.53
C PRO A 10 -5.29 -17.92 -5.21
N ASN A 11 -4.88 -18.38 -6.37
CA ASN A 11 -5.61 -19.36 -7.21
C ASN A 11 -5.16 -20.81 -6.96
N ASP A 12 -4.23 -21.06 -6.06
CA ASP A 12 -3.75 -22.40 -5.74
C ASP A 12 -3.86 -22.66 -4.23
N ALA A 13 -4.95 -23.32 -3.83
CA ALA A 13 -5.23 -23.62 -2.43
C ALA A 13 -4.16 -24.51 -1.77
N SER A 14 -3.38 -25.26 -2.55
CA SER A 14 -2.31 -26.09 -2.01
C SER A 14 -1.13 -25.27 -1.47
N THR A 15 -1.02 -24.01 -1.89
CA THR A 15 0.02 -23.06 -1.44
C THR A 15 -0.40 -22.21 -0.25
N TRP A 16 -1.65 -22.31 0.20
CA TRP A 16 -2.17 -21.47 1.27
C TRP A 16 -1.54 -21.80 2.62
N GLN A 17 -1.00 -20.79 3.25
CA GLN A 17 -0.41 -20.83 4.59
C GLN A 17 -0.63 -19.49 5.28
N TYR A 18 -0.34 -19.41 6.57
CA TYR A 18 -0.38 -18.14 7.27
C TYR A 18 0.50 -17.10 6.56
N SER A 19 -0.04 -15.91 6.36
CA SER A 19 0.67 -14.81 5.72
C SER A 19 0.29 -13.48 6.36
N SER A 20 1.29 -12.65 6.65
CA SER A 20 1.12 -11.25 7.06
C SER A 20 1.18 -10.28 5.88
N ASN A 21 1.06 -10.80 4.65
CA ASN A 21 1.12 -9.99 3.44
C ASN A 21 -0.16 -9.17 3.25
N PRO A 22 -0.08 -7.81 3.18
CA PRO A 22 -1.26 -6.96 3.11
C PRO A 22 -2.03 -7.07 1.80
N ALA A 23 -1.37 -7.39 0.67
CA ALA A 23 -2.05 -7.58 -0.61
C ALA A 23 -2.94 -8.83 -0.59
N LEU A 24 -2.48 -9.92 0.06
CA LEU A 24 -3.29 -11.12 0.24
C LEU A 24 -4.46 -10.89 1.20
N ALA A 25 -4.25 -10.14 2.28
CA ALA A 25 -5.30 -9.74 3.20
C ALA A 25 -6.36 -8.87 2.51
N MET A 26 -5.94 -7.97 1.62
CA MET A 26 -6.86 -7.17 0.79
C MET A 26 -7.72 -8.07 -0.11
N ARG A 27 -7.12 -9.05 -0.77
CA ARG A 27 -7.85 -10.01 -1.61
C ARG A 27 -8.90 -10.78 -0.82
N ASP A 28 -8.51 -11.27 0.36
CA ASP A 28 -9.44 -11.99 1.23
C ASP A 28 -10.62 -11.09 1.64
N TYR A 29 -10.35 -9.84 2.00
CA TYR A 29 -11.40 -8.88 2.33
C TYR A 29 -12.32 -8.56 1.14
N LEU A 30 -11.78 -8.48 -0.09
CA LEU A 30 -12.58 -8.26 -1.30
C LEU A 30 -13.55 -9.42 -1.57
N THR A 31 -13.13 -10.67 -1.35
CA THR A 31 -13.92 -11.87 -1.64
C THR A 31 -14.79 -12.32 -0.46
N SER A 32 -14.43 -11.96 0.76
CA SER A 32 -15.16 -12.34 1.98
C SER A 32 -16.59 -11.80 2.00
N SER A 33 -17.53 -12.60 2.46
CA SER A 33 -18.93 -12.20 2.69
C SER A 33 -19.07 -11.09 3.74
N GLN A 34 -18.13 -10.99 4.67
CA GLN A 34 -18.05 -9.93 5.68
C GLN A 34 -17.42 -8.64 5.13
N GLY A 35 -16.66 -8.76 4.05
CA GLY A 35 -16.01 -7.67 3.35
C GLY A 35 -16.86 -7.14 2.18
N VAL A 36 -16.24 -6.99 1.02
CA VAL A 36 -16.90 -6.45 -0.20
C VAL A 36 -17.86 -7.46 -0.79
N ALA A 37 -17.58 -8.76 -0.66
CA ALA A 37 -18.30 -9.89 -1.26
C ALA A 37 -18.26 -9.85 -2.80
N ALA A 38 -17.13 -9.48 -3.37
CA ALA A 38 -16.90 -9.51 -4.81
C ALA A 38 -16.84 -10.97 -5.30
N ASP A 39 -17.38 -11.21 -6.50
CA ASP A 39 -17.25 -12.50 -7.15
C ASP A 39 -15.78 -12.76 -7.54
N GLN A 40 -15.35 -14.01 -7.48
CA GLN A 40 -13.98 -14.41 -7.84
C GLN A 40 -13.60 -13.97 -9.27
N SER A 41 -14.56 -13.96 -10.19
CA SER A 41 -14.35 -13.53 -11.57
C SER A 41 -14.05 -12.02 -11.70
N GLN A 42 -14.42 -11.25 -10.66
CA GLN A 42 -14.19 -9.81 -10.57
C GLN A 42 -12.83 -9.46 -9.94
N ILE A 43 -12.00 -10.45 -9.64
CA ILE A 43 -10.68 -10.25 -9.04
C ILE A 43 -9.61 -10.52 -10.11
N ASP A 44 -8.63 -9.63 -10.21
CA ASP A 44 -7.43 -9.85 -11.03
C ASP A 44 -6.34 -10.49 -10.18
N ASP A 45 -6.40 -11.83 -10.04
CA ASP A 45 -5.47 -12.61 -9.20
C ASP A 45 -4.01 -12.49 -9.66
N VAL A 46 -3.77 -12.16 -10.92
CA VAL A 46 -2.41 -11.98 -11.44
C VAL A 46 -1.82 -10.69 -10.84
N MET A 47 -2.51 -9.56 -10.99
CA MET A 47 -2.03 -8.30 -10.44
C MET A 47 -1.96 -8.30 -8.91
N ILE A 48 -2.88 -9.02 -8.24
CA ILE A 48 -2.78 -9.18 -6.79
C ILE A 48 -1.58 -10.03 -6.39
N GLY A 49 -1.25 -11.05 -7.18
CA GLY A 49 -0.03 -11.85 -7.00
C GLY A 49 1.23 -11.00 -7.15
N ASP A 50 1.30 -10.17 -8.18
CA ASP A 50 2.42 -9.25 -8.40
C ASP A 50 2.55 -8.24 -7.23
N ALA A 51 1.42 -7.66 -6.79
CA ALA A 51 1.42 -6.77 -5.63
C ALA A 51 1.83 -7.48 -4.33
N ALA A 52 1.48 -8.76 -4.18
CA ALA A 52 1.91 -9.57 -3.03
C ALA A 52 3.41 -9.86 -3.07
N ASP A 53 3.97 -10.12 -4.25
CA ASP A 53 5.40 -10.29 -4.43
C ASP A 53 6.15 -8.98 -4.14
N ASP A 54 5.63 -7.83 -4.56
CA ASP A 54 6.17 -6.50 -4.24
C ASP A 54 6.15 -6.21 -2.73
N CYS A 55 5.08 -6.58 -2.04
CA CYS A 55 5.00 -6.46 -0.59
C CYS A 55 6.02 -7.35 0.14
N GLY A 56 6.40 -8.47 -0.45
CA GLY A 56 7.37 -9.43 0.11
C GLY A 56 8.82 -9.12 -0.25
N THR A 57 9.09 -8.22 -1.21
CA THR A 57 10.43 -8.01 -1.75
C THR A 57 10.91 -6.58 -1.47
N VAL A 58 11.91 -6.42 -0.61
CA VAL A 58 12.68 -5.18 -0.50
C VAL A 58 14.12 -5.47 -0.87
N GLY A 59 14.51 -5.22 -2.10
CA GLY A 59 15.90 -5.21 -2.54
C GLY A 59 16.74 -6.37 -1.98
N SER A 60 17.80 -6.06 -1.23
CA SER A 60 18.69 -7.03 -0.58
C SER A 60 18.24 -7.50 0.80
N TYR A 61 17.10 -7.06 1.29
CA TYR A 61 16.63 -7.42 2.63
C TYR A 61 15.89 -8.76 2.63
N THR A 62 16.13 -9.56 3.64
CA THR A 62 15.50 -10.89 3.84
C THR A 62 14.13 -10.83 4.52
N GLU A 63 13.64 -9.64 4.83
CA GLU A 63 12.38 -9.39 5.51
C GLU A 63 11.34 -8.78 4.57
N ASN A 64 10.06 -9.08 4.82
CA ASN A 64 8.96 -8.45 4.09
C ASN A 64 8.98 -6.93 4.27
N SER A 65 8.75 -6.20 3.17
CA SER A 65 8.66 -4.74 3.17
C SER A 65 7.47 -4.25 3.98
N PHE A 66 6.33 -4.90 3.77
CA PHE A 66 5.07 -4.52 4.37
C PHE A 66 4.50 -5.71 5.12
N GLU A 67 4.08 -5.48 6.36
CA GLU A 67 3.40 -6.46 7.19
C GLU A 67 2.09 -5.89 7.73
N ILE A 68 1.06 -6.73 7.70
CA ILE A 68 -0.24 -6.41 8.28
C ILE A 68 -0.52 -7.31 9.48
N GLY A 69 -1.15 -6.72 10.49
CA GLY A 69 -1.69 -7.46 11.62
C GLY A 69 -2.76 -6.65 12.34
N GLY A 70 -3.74 -7.33 12.87
CA GLY A 70 -4.86 -6.70 13.55
C GLY A 70 -6.19 -7.34 13.22
N SER A 71 -7.27 -6.66 13.55
CA SER A 71 -8.64 -7.10 13.28
C SER A 71 -9.42 -6.00 12.57
N ILE A 72 -10.27 -6.40 11.66
CA ILE A 72 -11.20 -5.53 10.95
C ILE A 72 -12.59 -5.77 11.51
N THR A 73 -13.29 -4.70 11.85
CA THR A 73 -14.64 -4.79 12.40
C THR A 73 -15.69 -4.57 11.31
N THR A 74 -16.80 -5.29 11.41
CA THR A 74 -17.96 -5.09 10.53
C THR A 74 -18.80 -3.87 10.91
N GLY A 75 -18.48 -3.22 12.03
CA GLY A 75 -19.11 -1.97 12.47
C GLY A 75 -18.70 -0.75 11.66
N ASP A 76 -17.53 -0.82 11.04
CA ASP A 76 -17.03 0.24 10.15
C ASP A 76 -17.54 0.08 8.73
N THR A 77 -17.51 1.17 7.96
CA THR A 77 -17.87 1.10 6.56
C THR A 77 -16.83 0.30 5.76
N LYS A 78 -17.30 -0.43 4.74
CA LYS A 78 -16.39 -1.21 3.86
C LYS A 78 -15.29 -0.34 3.25
N LEU A 79 -15.61 0.91 2.93
CA LEU A 79 -14.64 1.87 2.39
C LEU A 79 -13.55 2.23 3.41
N ASN A 80 -13.90 2.46 4.66
CA ASN A 80 -12.92 2.75 5.71
C ASN A 80 -11.98 1.57 5.93
N ASN A 81 -12.53 0.36 5.94
CA ASN A 81 -11.74 -0.86 6.07
C ASN A 81 -10.79 -1.04 4.88
N LEU A 82 -11.26 -0.81 3.64
CA LEU A 82 -10.40 -0.82 2.45
C LEU A 82 -9.29 0.23 2.52
N ASN A 83 -9.61 1.44 2.93
CA ASN A 83 -8.61 2.50 3.09
C ASN A 83 -7.57 2.15 4.16
N SER A 84 -7.98 1.51 5.26
CA SER A 84 -7.05 1.06 6.30
C SER A 84 -6.11 -0.05 5.80
N LEU A 85 -6.63 -0.96 4.98
CA LEU A 85 -5.83 -2.00 4.34
C LEU A 85 -4.84 -1.41 3.32
N ILE A 86 -5.28 -0.49 2.47
CA ILE A 86 -4.45 0.19 1.46
C ILE A 86 -3.28 0.94 2.10
N LYS A 87 -3.51 1.60 3.24
CA LYS A 87 -2.47 2.30 4.00
C LYS A 87 -1.31 1.39 4.43
N CYS A 88 -1.57 0.08 4.64
CA CYS A 88 -0.53 -0.85 5.12
C CYS A 88 0.62 -1.06 4.15
N PHE A 89 0.40 -0.85 2.85
CA PHE A 89 1.42 -1.08 1.81
C PHE A 89 1.47 0.07 0.80
N ASN A 90 0.90 1.22 1.15
CA ASN A 90 0.84 2.42 0.30
C ASN A 90 0.34 2.10 -1.13
N GLY A 91 -0.61 1.17 -1.23
CA GLY A 91 -1.08 0.65 -2.50
C GLY A 91 -2.19 1.49 -3.13
N THR A 92 -2.62 1.03 -4.29
CA THR A 92 -3.78 1.60 -4.99
C THR A 92 -4.69 0.48 -5.45
N LEU A 93 -5.95 0.52 -5.02
CA LEU A 93 -7.02 -0.36 -5.50
C LEU A 93 -7.85 0.38 -6.54
N PHE A 94 -8.06 -0.21 -7.70
CA PHE A 94 -8.87 0.39 -8.74
C PHE A 94 -9.69 -0.66 -9.49
N TRP A 95 -10.77 -0.20 -10.12
CA TRP A 95 -11.64 -1.02 -10.94
C TRP A 95 -11.34 -0.76 -12.42
N ALA A 96 -10.95 -1.79 -13.16
CA ALA A 96 -10.70 -1.71 -14.59
C ALA A 96 -11.04 -3.01 -15.31
N GLN A 97 -11.65 -2.91 -16.48
CA GLN A 97 -12.03 -4.05 -17.32
C GLN A 97 -12.90 -5.09 -16.59
N GLY A 98 -13.79 -4.64 -15.69
CA GLY A 98 -14.69 -5.51 -14.94
C GLY A 98 -14.01 -6.26 -13.78
N LYS A 99 -12.81 -5.85 -13.34
CA LYS A 99 -12.06 -6.48 -12.26
C LYS A 99 -11.48 -5.47 -11.28
N PHE A 100 -11.41 -5.87 -10.03
CA PHE A 100 -10.58 -5.22 -9.02
C PHE A 100 -9.12 -5.53 -9.27
N ARG A 101 -8.32 -4.49 -9.32
CA ARG A 101 -6.87 -4.53 -9.53
C ARG A 101 -6.15 -3.81 -8.43
N LEU A 102 -5.01 -4.34 -8.03
CA LEU A 102 -4.21 -3.86 -6.93
C LEU A 102 -2.78 -3.63 -7.39
N VAL A 103 -2.20 -2.51 -6.96
CA VAL A 103 -0.78 -2.21 -7.15
C VAL A 103 -0.21 -1.81 -5.79
N ALA A 104 0.90 -2.40 -5.40
CA ALA A 104 1.62 -2.01 -4.20
C ALA A 104 2.42 -0.71 -4.41
N GLY A 105 2.68 0.01 -3.33
CA GLY A 105 3.46 1.26 -3.35
C GLY A 105 4.96 1.07 -3.55
N ALA A 106 5.39 -0.03 -4.17
CA ALA A 106 6.78 -0.26 -4.55
C ALA A 106 7.14 0.55 -5.80
N TYR A 107 8.38 1.06 -5.85
CA TYR A 107 8.86 1.76 -7.02
C TYR A 107 9.20 0.78 -8.14
N HIS A 108 8.51 0.93 -9.27
CA HIS A 108 8.85 0.26 -10.52
C HIS A 108 9.38 1.29 -11.51
N ALA A 109 10.55 1.02 -12.08
CA ALA A 109 11.08 1.88 -13.13
C ALA A 109 10.12 1.87 -14.33
N PRO A 110 9.75 3.04 -14.87
CA PRO A 110 8.86 3.11 -16.02
C PRO A 110 9.45 2.36 -17.21
N SER A 111 8.64 1.55 -17.89
CA SER A 111 9.05 0.90 -19.12
C SER A 111 9.21 1.93 -20.23
N ILE A 112 10.40 1.98 -20.84
CA ILE A 112 10.72 2.90 -21.94
C ILE A 112 9.91 2.59 -23.20
N SER A 113 9.23 1.44 -23.25
CA SER A 113 8.45 1.00 -24.42
C SER A 113 7.14 1.78 -24.62
N THR A 114 6.69 2.56 -23.63
CA THR A 114 5.45 3.34 -23.72
C THR A 114 5.78 4.83 -23.80
N ALA A 115 5.93 5.35 -25.01
CA ALA A 115 6.07 6.77 -25.27
C ALA A 115 4.70 7.35 -25.61
N PHE A 116 4.22 8.32 -24.84
CA PHE A 116 3.03 9.10 -25.18
C PHE A 116 3.41 10.29 -26.05
N THR A 117 2.70 10.47 -27.14
CA THR A 117 2.85 11.61 -28.04
C THR A 117 1.67 12.58 -27.84
N LEU A 118 1.75 13.78 -28.43
CA LEU A 118 0.64 14.74 -28.39
C LEU A 118 -0.65 14.20 -29.02
N ASP A 119 -0.53 13.26 -29.96
CA ASP A 119 -1.67 12.63 -30.63
C ASP A 119 -2.45 11.67 -29.71
N ASP A 120 -1.83 11.21 -28.65
CA ASP A 120 -2.46 10.33 -27.66
C ASP A 120 -3.28 11.12 -26.62
N ILE A 121 -3.10 12.44 -26.56
CA ILE A 121 -3.74 13.32 -25.58
C ILE A 121 -5.08 13.80 -26.15
N ARG A 122 -6.19 13.38 -25.52
CA ARG A 122 -7.55 13.71 -25.97
C ARG A 122 -8.24 14.82 -25.19
N GLY A 123 -7.53 15.51 -24.32
CA GLY A 123 -8.11 16.55 -23.47
C GLY A 123 -7.16 17.73 -23.25
N PRO A 124 -7.62 18.79 -22.58
CA PRO A 124 -6.77 19.91 -22.24
C PRO A 124 -5.68 19.47 -21.26
N ILE A 125 -4.45 19.92 -21.49
CA ILE A 125 -3.33 19.74 -20.57
C ILE A 125 -3.43 20.83 -19.51
N SER A 126 -3.57 20.44 -18.25
CA SER A 126 -3.49 21.35 -17.10
C SER A 126 -2.19 21.09 -16.36
N ILE A 127 -1.37 22.12 -16.21
CA ILE A 127 -0.10 22.04 -15.52
C ILE A 127 -0.14 22.95 -14.29
N GLN A 128 -0.08 22.37 -13.10
CA GLN A 128 0.09 23.10 -11.86
C GLN A 128 1.59 23.20 -11.55
N THR A 129 2.17 24.37 -11.75
CA THR A 129 3.63 24.59 -11.60
C THR A 129 4.06 24.80 -10.15
N ARG A 130 3.13 25.15 -9.27
CA ARG A 130 3.41 25.37 -7.83
C ARG A 130 2.25 24.90 -6.98
N TYR A 131 2.57 24.22 -5.90
CA TYR A 131 1.62 23.93 -4.83
C TYR A 131 1.60 25.07 -3.80
N SER A 132 0.49 25.18 -3.08
CA SER A 132 0.42 26.10 -1.94
C SER A 132 1.41 25.62 -0.87
N ARG A 133 2.10 26.54 -0.20
CA ARG A 133 2.99 26.19 0.93
C ARG A 133 2.27 25.45 2.06
N ARG A 134 0.97 25.64 2.19
CA ARG A 134 0.14 24.94 3.19
C ARG A 134 -0.06 23.47 2.86
N ASP A 135 0.07 23.10 1.59
CA ASP A 135 -0.14 21.74 1.10
C ASP A 135 1.18 20.96 0.98
N LEU A 136 2.32 21.66 1.20
CA LEU A 136 3.64 21.04 1.20
C LEU A 136 3.93 20.49 2.59
N VAL A 137 4.29 19.20 2.63
CA VAL A 137 4.67 18.47 3.84
C VAL A 137 6.12 18.06 3.70
N ASN A 138 6.94 18.35 4.70
CA ASN A 138 8.35 17.97 4.75
C ASN A 138 8.68 17.07 5.95
N THR A 139 7.70 16.81 6.79
CA THR A 139 7.86 15.99 7.98
C THR A 139 6.66 15.08 8.16
N VAL A 140 6.92 13.81 8.39
CA VAL A 140 5.89 12.78 8.64
C VAL A 140 6.12 12.18 10.02
N ARG A 141 5.09 12.13 10.83
CA ARG A 141 5.07 11.40 12.10
C ARG A 141 3.73 10.70 12.26
N GLY A 142 3.63 9.80 13.21
CA GLY A 142 2.37 9.12 13.47
C GLY A 142 2.54 7.87 14.32
N THR A 143 1.52 7.02 14.28
CA THR A 143 1.44 5.82 15.12
C THR A 143 1.22 4.56 14.29
N PHE A 144 1.81 3.48 14.74
CA PHE A 144 1.60 2.12 14.23
C PHE A 144 1.31 1.18 15.40
N VAL A 145 0.91 -0.06 15.13
CA VAL A 145 0.63 -1.05 16.18
C VAL A 145 1.78 -2.04 16.29
N ASP A 146 2.53 -1.97 17.38
CA ASP A 146 3.67 -2.84 17.59
C ASP A 146 3.24 -4.20 18.13
N LYS A 147 3.50 -5.28 17.36
CA LYS A 147 3.20 -6.66 17.76
C LYS A 147 4.02 -7.11 18.96
N ASP A 148 5.25 -6.60 19.13
CA ASP A 148 6.16 -6.97 20.18
C ASP A 148 5.83 -6.25 21.51
N GLN A 149 5.09 -5.14 21.42
CA GLN A 149 4.58 -4.36 22.56
C GLN A 149 3.11 -4.70 22.89
N ARG A 150 2.71 -5.95 22.72
CA ARG A 150 1.35 -6.42 23.01
C ARG A 150 0.24 -5.70 22.22
N TRP A 151 0.51 -5.37 20.99
CA TRP A 151 -0.45 -4.70 20.08
C TRP A 151 -0.87 -3.31 20.57
N VAL A 152 0.01 -2.60 21.24
CA VAL A 152 -0.21 -1.22 21.67
C VAL A 152 0.26 -0.28 20.58
N ALA A 153 -0.48 0.81 20.35
CA ALA A 153 -0.08 1.86 19.43
C ALA A 153 1.20 2.53 19.94
N GLN A 154 2.20 2.62 19.07
CA GLN A 154 3.49 3.25 19.31
C GLN A 154 3.72 4.34 18.27
N GLU A 155 4.45 5.37 18.63
CA GLU A 155 4.91 6.37 17.68
C GLU A 155 6.12 5.83 16.89
N PHE A 156 6.11 6.00 15.57
CA PHE A 156 7.30 5.72 14.79
C PHE A 156 8.24 6.93 14.75
N PRO A 157 9.55 6.72 14.54
CA PRO A 157 10.50 7.83 14.43
C PRO A 157 10.07 8.82 13.35
N GLN A 158 10.09 10.11 13.68
CA GLN A 158 9.78 11.17 12.75
C GLN A 158 10.68 11.08 11.51
N VAL A 159 10.08 11.09 10.33
CA VAL A 159 10.79 11.11 9.04
C VAL A 159 10.75 12.53 8.49
N GLN A 160 11.92 13.13 8.31
CA GLN A 160 12.06 14.48 7.76
C GLN A 160 12.77 14.43 6.41
N LEU A 161 12.44 15.38 5.55
CA LEU A 161 13.19 15.61 4.33
C LEU A 161 14.64 15.98 4.69
N ALA A 162 15.62 15.38 4.01
CA ALA A 162 17.04 15.60 4.32
C ALA A 162 17.51 17.04 4.09
N ASP A 163 16.89 17.74 3.15
CA ASP A 163 17.19 19.17 2.87
C ASP A 163 15.90 19.99 2.99
N MET A 164 15.82 20.77 4.04
CA MET A 164 14.73 21.71 4.33
C MET A 164 15.10 23.16 3.99
N SER A 165 16.24 23.41 3.31
CA SER A 165 16.71 24.77 3.04
C SER A 165 15.77 25.57 2.14
N GLU A 166 15.08 24.91 1.22
CA GLU A 166 14.07 25.53 0.33
C GLU A 166 12.83 26.01 1.10
N ASP A 167 12.53 25.38 2.24
CA ASP A 167 11.41 25.71 3.11
C ASP A 167 11.79 26.71 4.23
N ASN A 168 12.96 27.33 4.16
CA ASN A 168 13.54 28.16 5.22
C ASN A 168 13.61 27.45 6.58
N CYS A 169 13.83 26.16 6.59
CA CYS A 169 13.85 25.30 7.79
C CYS A 169 12.53 25.32 8.59
N VAL A 170 11.42 25.66 7.96
CA VAL A 170 10.09 25.61 8.59
C VAL A 170 9.52 24.21 8.45
N GLU A 171 9.23 23.59 9.59
CA GLU A 171 8.63 22.27 9.65
C GLU A 171 7.14 22.32 9.29
N SER A 172 6.74 21.48 8.33
CA SER A 172 5.34 21.24 7.98
C SER A 172 5.04 19.75 8.15
N VAL A 173 4.25 19.45 9.17
CA VAL A 173 4.04 18.08 9.66
C VAL A 173 2.71 17.51 9.17
N ILE A 174 2.71 16.24 8.78
CA ILE A 174 1.51 15.41 8.65
C ILE A 174 1.55 14.27 9.67
N ASP A 175 0.43 14.06 10.34
CA ASP A 175 0.26 12.95 11.28
C ASP A 175 -0.45 11.79 10.55
N LEU A 176 0.13 10.58 10.61
CA LEU A 176 -0.43 9.36 10.02
C LEU A 176 -0.82 8.37 11.09
N GLU A 177 -2.04 7.85 11.00
CA GLU A 177 -2.50 6.71 11.80
C GLU A 177 -2.49 5.44 10.95
N LEU A 178 -1.73 4.44 11.40
CA LEU A 178 -1.51 3.18 10.71
C LEU A 178 -1.96 2.00 11.61
N PRO A 179 -3.28 1.82 11.82
CA PRO A 179 -3.79 0.89 12.83
C PRO A 179 -3.55 -0.59 12.54
N LEU A 180 -3.24 -0.95 11.30
CA LEU A 180 -3.01 -2.33 10.87
C LEU A 180 -1.56 -2.61 10.48
N VAL A 181 -0.68 -1.62 10.53
CA VAL A 181 0.76 -1.80 10.27
C VAL A 181 1.43 -2.30 11.54
N THR A 182 2.18 -3.39 11.45
CA THR A 182 2.81 -4.04 12.62
C THR A 182 4.32 -3.93 12.64
N LYS A 183 4.92 -3.34 11.61
CA LYS A 183 6.35 -3.14 11.49
C LYS A 183 6.63 -1.64 11.37
N SER A 184 7.48 -1.11 12.26
CA SER A 184 8.06 0.21 12.03
C SER A 184 9.03 0.09 10.87
N ALA A 185 8.84 0.88 9.82
CA ALA A 185 9.86 1.02 8.80
C ALA A 185 11.14 1.53 9.47
N ALA A 186 12.21 0.77 9.30
CA ALA A 186 13.54 1.20 9.68
C ALA A 186 14.09 2.18 8.66
#